data_5265e4cb06444df950e2b1d7a46e361e
#
_entry.id   5265e4cb06444df950e2b1d7a46e361e
#
_cell.length_a   1.000
_cell.length_b   1.000
_cell.length_c   1.000
_cell.angle_alpha   90.00
_cell.angle_beta   90.00
_cell.angle_gamma   90.00
#
_symmetry.space_group_name_H-M   'P 1'
#
loop_
_entity.id
_entity.type
_entity.pdbx_description
1 polymer ?
#
loop_
_entity_poly.entity_id
_entity_poly.type
_entity_poly.pdbx_seq_one_letter_code
_entity_poly.pdbx_strand_id
1 'polypeptide(L)'
;MSESHLPVSSPTVLVVDDDPGIRESVTEVLSTEGYQVLEAADGAEALRRLDGVEGRCVVLLDLAMPRMNGFELLTQLSGRTGNERFPVVVMSANAHPEELSFPQVVALLRKPFELDELLRWVEVCSRSAD
;
A
#
# COMPACT_ATOMS: atom_id res chain seq x y z
N MET A 1 18.72 11.93 -21.94
CA MET A 1 18.46 11.83 -21.52
C MET A 1 18.08 11.60 -21.09
N SER A 2 18.24 11.51 -20.86
CA SER A 2 17.96 11.28 -20.29
C SER A 2 17.48 11.09 -19.67
N GLU A 3 17.57 11.06 -19.62
CA GLU A 3 17.27 10.99 -19.04
C GLU A 3 16.60 10.99 -18.54
N SER A 4 16.45 11.11 -18.72
CA SER A 4 15.89 11.12 -18.23
C SER A 4 15.23 10.72 -17.85
N HIS A 5 15.38 10.46 -18.00
CA HIS A 5 14.65 10.01 -17.64
C HIS A 5 14.31 9.78 -16.76
N LEU A 6 14.51 10.07 -16.77
CA LEU A 6 14.30 9.84 -15.59
C LEU A 6 13.06 9.84 -15.01
N PRO A 7 12.71 8.86 -14.60
CA PRO A 7 11.43 8.93 -14.04
C PRO A 7 11.48 10.02 -13.05
N VAL A 8 10.67 10.86 -13.30
CA VAL A 8 10.55 11.97 -12.52
C VAL A 8 10.54 11.62 -11.08
N SER A 9 9.92 10.52 -10.73
CA SER A 9 9.94 10.06 -9.36
C SER A 9 9.73 8.58 -9.37
N SER A 10 10.41 7.90 -8.47
CA SER A 10 10.15 6.50 -8.26
C SER A 10 8.77 6.35 -7.64
N PRO A 11 8.02 5.33 -8.05
CA PRO A 11 6.73 5.08 -7.43
C PRO A 11 6.91 4.86 -5.92
N THR A 12 5.96 5.33 -5.14
CA THR A 12 5.99 5.23 -3.69
C THR A 12 5.02 4.17 -3.23
N VAL A 13 5.47 3.34 -2.29
CA VAL A 13 4.66 2.29 -1.70
C VAL A 13 4.72 2.44 -0.18
N LEU A 14 3.58 2.40 0.47
CA LEU A 14 3.51 2.40 1.93
C LEU A 14 3.14 0.99 2.37
N VAL A 15 4.00 0.39 3.20
CA VAL A 15 3.75 -0.95 3.75
C VAL A 15 3.23 -0.78 5.17
N VAL A 16 1.99 -1.20 5.40
CA VAL A 16 1.32 -1.06 6.68
C VAL A 16 1.10 -2.45 7.27
N ASP A 17 1.91 -2.83 8.24
CA ASP A 17 1.85 -4.15 8.85
C ASP A 17 2.51 -4.06 10.22
N ASP A 18 1.86 -4.60 11.25
CA ASP A 18 2.40 -4.53 12.59
C ASP A 18 3.49 -5.58 12.83
N ASP A 19 3.65 -6.54 11.93
CA ASP A 19 4.69 -7.56 12.04
C ASP A 19 5.97 -7.01 11.42
N PRO A 20 7.01 -6.72 12.22
CA PRO A 20 8.23 -6.12 11.65
C PRO A 20 8.94 -7.05 10.68
N GLY A 21 8.86 -8.35 10.87
CA GLY A 21 9.51 -9.28 9.95
C GLY A 21 8.89 -9.24 8.56
N ILE A 22 7.56 -9.26 8.51
CA ILE A 22 6.86 -9.16 7.24
C ILE A 22 7.11 -7.80 6.60
N ARG A 23 7.00 -6.74 7.41
CA ARG A 23 7.18 -5.38 6.91
C ARG A 23 8.56 -5.20 6.29
N GLU A 24 9.60 -5.69 6.99
CA GLU A 24 10.97 -5.56 6.49
C GLU A 24 11.21 -6.37 5.24
N SER A 25 10.66 -7.59 5.19
CA SER A 25 10.84 -8.45 4.02
C SER A 25 10.20 -7.83 2.78
N VAL A 26 9.00 -7.32 2.93
CA VAL A 26 8.29 -6.69 1.82
C VAL A 26 9.02 -5.42 1.39
N THR A 27 9.46 -4.62 2.35
CA THR A 27 10.21 -3.41 2.05
C THR A 27 11.46 -3.71 1.25
N GLU A 28 12.19 -4.75 1.65
CA GLU A 28 13.43 -5.08 0.96
C GLU A 28 13.18 -5.48 -0.48
N VAL A 29 12.16 -6.30 -0.71
CA VAL A 29 11.82 -6.73 -2.06
C VAL A 29 11.42 -5.54 -2.92
N LEU A 30 10.58 -4.68 -2.40
CA LEU A 30 10.12 -3.52 -3.16
C LEU A 30 11.25 -2.54 -3.45
N SER A 31 12.13 -2.33 -2.47
CA SER A 31 13.27 -1.43 -2.68
C SER A 31 14.19 -1.96 -3.77
N THR A 32 14.39 -3.28 -3.80
CA THR A 32 15.21 -3.90 -4.84
C THR A 32 14.60 -3.68 -6.22
N GLU A 33 13.28 -3.60 -6.30
CA GLU A 33 12.59 -3.38 -7.57
C GLU A 33 12.53 -1.90 -7.96
N GLY A 34 13.09 -1.02 -7.16
CA GLY A 34 13.17 0.39 -7.53
C GLY A 34 12.11 1.29 -6.93
N TYR A 35 11.27 0.77 -6.05
CA TYR A 35 10.23 1.58 -5.41
C TYR A 35 10.80 2.34 -4.23
N GLN A 36 10.22 3.52 -3.96
CA GLN A 36 10.45 4.20 -2.70
C GLN A 36 9.48 3.63 -1.69
N VAL A 37 9.97 3.17 -0.54
CA VAL A 37 9.13 2.47 0.41
C VAL A 37 9.07 3.23 1.72
N LEU A 38 7.85 3.44 2.19
CA LEU A 38 7.58 3.94 3.51
C LEU A 38 6.97 2.81 4.34
N GLU A 39 7.13 2.87 5.64
CA GLU A 39 6.64 1.83 6.53
C GLU A 39 5.78 2.42 7.62
N ALA A 40 4.77 1.69 8.04
CA ALA A 40 3.93 2.06 9.15
C ALA A 40 3.54 0.80 9.90
N ALA A 41 3.54 0.88 11.23
CA ALA A 41 3.21 -0.26 12.07
C ALA A 41 1.72 -0.30 12.44
N ASP A 42 1.00 0.77 12.18
CA ASP A 42 -0.44 0.82 12.46
C ASP A 42 -1.09 1.89 11.58
N GLY A 43 -2.42 1.96 11.66
CA GLY A 43 -3.18 2.86 10.80
C GLY A 43 -2.94 4.32 11.09
N ALA A 44 -2.71 4.68 12.34
CA ALA A 44 -2.47 6.08 12.69
C ALA A 44 -1.16 6.56 12.09
N GLU A 45 -0.13 5.72 12.18
CA GLU A 45 1.16 6.06 11.56
C GLU A 45 1.01 6.12 10.05
N ALA A 46 0.22 5.21 9.48
CA ALA A 46 -0.02 5.19 8.03
C ALA A 46 -0.62 6.51 7.55
N LEU A 47 -1.61 7.03 8.28
CA LEU A 47 -2.22 8.29 7.89
C LEU A 47 -1.22 9.44 7.94
N ARG A 48 -0.36 9.45 8.96
CA ARG A 48 0.67 10.50 9.05
C ARG A 48 1.63 10.41 7.88
N ARG A 49 2.00 9.18 7.50
CA ARG A 49 2.92 9.01 6.36
C ARG A 49 2.29 9.49 5.08
N LEU A 50 1.01 9.15 4.87
CA LEU A 50 0.32 9.54 3.64
C LEU A 50 0.14 11.05 3.53
N ASP A 51 0.01 11.74 4.66
CA ASP A 51 -0.10 13.19 4.64
C ASP A 51 1.13 13.85 4.03
N GLY A 52 2.28 13.19 4.10
CA GLY A 52 3.51 13.76 3.56
C GLY A 52 3.83 13.31 2.14
N VAL A 53 2.98 12.50 1.54
CA VAL A 53 3.25 11.98 0.20
C VAL A 53 2.61 12.89 -0.84
N GLU A 54 3.38 13.21 -1.86
CA GLU A 54 2.87 13.94 -3.01
C GLU A 54 2.66 12.94 -4.14
N GLY A 55 1.50 13.02 -4.78
CA GLY A 55 1.19 12.13 -5.88
C GLY A 55 0.64 10.80 -5.43
N ARG A 56 0.85 9.79 -6.26
CA ARG A 56 0.26 8.48 -6.05
C ARG A 56 1.13 7.65 -5.11
N CYS A 57 0.48 6.93 -4.22
CA CYS A 57 1.16 6.01 -3.31
C CYS A 57 0.32 4.74 -3.19
N VAL A 58 0.94 3.61 -3.52
CA VAL A 58 0.27 2.31 -3.35
C VAL A 58 0.35 1.93 -1.88
N VAL A 59 -0.76 1.54 -1.29
CA VAL A 59 -0.82 1.16 0.12
C VAL A 59 -0.99 -0.35 0.22
N LEU A 60 -0.03 -1.02 0.84
CA LEU A 60 -0.13 -2.44 1.13
C LEU A 60 -0.57 -2.55 2.58
N LEU A 61 -1.76 -3.05 2.81
CA LEU A 61 -2.42 -2.89 4.10
C LEU A 61 -2.78 -4.24 4.73
N ASP A 62 -2.21 -4.51 5.90
CA ASP A 62 -2.66 -5.61 6.74
C ASP A 62 -3.90 -5.16 7.50
N LEU A 63 -4.95 -5.97 7.49
CA LEU A 63 -6.19 -5.59 8.15
C LEU A 63 -6.13 -5.74 9.68
N ALA A 64 -5.38 -6.72 10.17
CA ALA A 64 -5.35 -7.02 11.60
C ALA A 64 -4.18 -6.33 12.26
N MET A 65 -4.40 -5.15 12.83
CA MET A 65 -3.37 -4.39 13.49
C MET A 65 -3.91 -3.82 14.79
N PRO A 66 -3.02 -3.55 15.76
CA PRO A 66 -3.46 -2.89 17.00
C PRO A 66 -3.75 -1.41 16.73
N ARG A 67 -4.37 -0.79 17.69
CA ARG A 67 -4.76 0.62 17.67
C ARG A 67 -5.70 0.88 16.51
N MET A 68 -5.27 1.54 15.45
CA MET A 68 -6.14 1.73 14.29
C MET A 68 -5.94 0.56 13.34
N ASN A 69 -6.92 -0.30 13.22
CA ASN A 69 -6.83 -1.46 12.35
C ASN A 69 -7.08 -1.08 10.89
N GLY A 70 -6.95 -2.05 10.00
CA GLY A 70 -7.05 -1.78 8.56
C GLY A 70 -8.39 -1.25 8.13
N PHE A 71 -9.48 -1.74 8.74
CA PHE A 71 -10.82 -1.24 8.38
C PHE A 71 -10.98 0.22 8.76
N GLU A 72 -10.46 0.61 9.92
CA GLU A 72 -10.52 1.99 10.34
C GLU A 72 -9.72 2.88 9.40
N LEU A 73 -8.55 2.42 8.97
CA LEU A 73 -7.76 3.16 8.01
C LEU A 73 -8.49 3.34 6.69
N LEU A 74 -9.11 2.27 6.19
CA LEU A 74 -9.87 2.35 4.94
C LEU A 74 -11.02 3.34 5.05
N THR A 75 -11.71 3.34 6.18
CA THR A 75 -12.80 4.28 6.41
C THR A 75 -12.29 5.72 6.40
N GLN A 76 -11.16 5.97 7.07
CA GLN A 76 -10.58 7.30 7.09
C GLN A 76 -10.17 7.75 5.69
N LEU A 77 -9.55 6.85 4.93
CA LEU A 77 -9.11 7.18 3.59
C LEU A 77 -10.27 7.46 2.65
N SER A 78 -11.35 6.67 2.78
CA SER A 78 -12.47 6.83 1.87
C SER A 78 -13.18 8.18 2.07
N GLY A 79 -13.00 8.81 3.22
CA GLY A 79 -13.59 10.11 3.48
C GLY A 79 -12.74 11.29 3.04
N ARG A 80 -11.56 11.03 2.51
CA ARG A 80 -10.62 12.10 2.14
C ARG A 80 -10.76 12.48 0.68
N THR A 81 -10.62 13.76 0.40
CA THR A 81 -10.53 14.25 -0.97
C THR A 81 -9.21 13.78 -1.56
N GLY A 82 -9.26 13.31 -2.79
CA GLY A 82 -8.05 12.86 -3.47
C GLY A 82 -7.61 11.46 -3.08
N ASN A 83 -8.48 10.68 -2.47
CA ASN A 83 -8.11 9.33 -2.03
C ASN A 83 -7.83 8.37 -3.19
N GLU A 84 -8.23 8.74 -4.41
CA GLU A 84 -7.97 7.87 -5.57
C GLU A 84 -6.48 7.76 -5.87
N ARG A 85 -5.64 8.64 -5.32
CA ARG A 85 -4.20 8.50 -5.51
C ARG A 85 -3.57 7.50 -4.54
N PHE A 86 -4.38 6.87 -3.70
CA PHE A 86 -3.92 5.88 -2.74
C PHE A 86 -4.60 4.53 -2.99
N PRO A 87 -4.28 3.83 -4.09
CA PRO A 87 -4.85 2.50 -4.30
C PRO A 87 -4.33 1.54 -3.23
N VAL A 88 -5.23 0.70 -2.71
CA VAL A 88 -4.93 -0.17 -1.59
C VAL A 88 -4.96 -1.62 -2.03
N VAL A 89 -3.91 -2.36 -1.72
CA VAL A 89 -3.87 -3.81 -1.84
C VAL A 89 -3.91 -4.35 -0.41
N VAL A 90 -4.97 -5.07 -0.10
CA VAL A 90 -5.17 -5.60 1.25
C VAL A 90 -4.47 -6.94 1.39
N MET A 91 -3.79 -7.15 2.51
CA MET A 91 -3.14 -8.40 2.85
C MET A 91 -3.82 -8.97 4.07
N SER A 92 -4.36 -10.19 3.96
CA SER A 92 -5.10 -10.76 5.09
C SER A 92 -5.24 -12.26 4.93
N ALA A 93 -5.26 -12.97 6.06
CA ALA A 93 -5.52 -14.40 6.05
C ALA A 93 -7.01 -14.70 6.02
N ASN A 94 -7.84 -13.81 6.54
CA ASN A 94 -9.23 -14.14 6.87
C ASN A 94 -10.29 -13.22 6.28
N ALA A 95 -9.90 -12.13 5.61
CA ALA A 95 -10.89 -11.18 5.14
C ALA A 95 -11.76 -11.77 4.04
N HIS A 96 -13.02 -11.38 4.04
CA HIS A 96 -13.94 -11.74 2.97
C HIS A 96 -14.05 -10.57 2.01
N PRO A 97 -14.12 -10.84 0.69
CA PRO A 97 -14.16 -9.74 -0.29
C PRO A 97 -15.28 -8.74 -0.05
N GLU A 98 -16.43 -9.20 0.43
CA GLU A 98 -17.55 -8.29 0.66
C GLU A 98 -17.28 -7.31 1.79
N GLU A 99 -16.32 -7.60 2.65
CA GLU A 99 -15.95 -6.67 3.72
C GLU A 99 -15.07 -5.54 3.23
N LEU A 100 -14.60 -5.63 1.99
CA LEU A 100 -13.63 -4.69 1.44
C LEU A 100 -14.25 -3.80 0.37
N SER A 101 -15.50 -3.45 0.57
CA SER A 101 -16.22 -2.65 -0.40
C SER A 101 -15.89 -1.17 -0.24
N PHE A 102 -14.64 -0.83 -0.47
CA PHE A 102 -14.14 0.54 -0.47
C PHE A 102 -13.61 0.85 -1.86
N PRO A 103 -13.90 2.04 -2.39
CA PRO A 103 -13.50 2.36 -3.77
C PRO A 103 -12.00 2.25 -4.03
N GLN A 104 -11.17 2.51 -3.02
CA GLN A 104 -9.74 2.51 -3.23
C GLN A 104 -9.11 1.11 -3.10
N VAL A 105 -9.87 0.10 -2.66
CA VAL A 105 -9.32 -1.26 -2.55
C VAL A 105 -9.32 -1.89 -3.94
N VAL A 106 -8.14 -2.25 -4.40
CA VAL A 106 -7.93 -2.80 -5.73
C VAL A 106 -7.85 -4.33 -5.71
N ALA A 107 -7.27 -4.89 -4.66
CA ALA A 107 -7.04 -6.32 -4.62
C ALA A 107 -6.90 -6.81 -3.18
N LEU A 108 -7.14 -8.10 -3.01
CA LEU A 108 -6.94 -8.79 -1.74
C LEU A 108 -5.93 -9.91 -1.98
N LEU A 109 -4.81 -9.86 -1.24
CA LEU A 109 -3.83 -10.93 -1.23
C LEU A 109 -4.02 -11.74 0.04
N ARG A 110 -4.30 -13.01 -0.11
CA ARG A 110 -4.50 -13.87 1.05
C ARG A 110 -3.16 -14.36 1.57
N LYS A 111 -2.95 -14.21 2.85
CA LYS A 111 -1.72 -14.72 3.50
C LYS A 111 -1.83 -16.23 3.66
N PRO A 112 -0.76 -16.98 3.42
CA PRO A 112 0.50 -16.53 2.83
C PRO A 112 0.35 -16.28 1.33
N PHE A 113 1.05 -15.29 0.82
CA PHE A 113 0.98 -14.96 -0.61
C PHE A 113 2.37 -15.05 -1.23
N GLU A 114 2.39 -15.15 -2.56
CA GLU A 114 3.64 -15.16 -3.29
C GLU A 114 4.11 -13.72 -3.50
N LEU A 115 5.41 -13.51 -3.36
CA LEU A 115 5.96 -12.18 -3.59
C LEU A 115 5.75 -11.72 -5.02
N ASP A 116 5.77 -12.64 -5.98
CA ASP A 116 5.50 -12.28 -7.37
C ASP A 116 4.11 -11.70 -7.55
N GLU A 117 3.15 -12.22 -6.84
CA GLU A 117 1.79 -11.73 -6.91
C GLU A 117 1.71 -10.32 -6.32
N LEU A 118 2.38 -10.11 -5.19
CA LEU A 118 2.44 -8.80 -4.58
C LEU A 118 3.05 -7.77 -5.53
N LEU A 119 4.19 -8.13 -6.13
CA LEU A 119 4.88 -7.21 -7.04
C LEU A 119 4.03 -6.88 -8.25
N ARG A 120 3.28 -7.86 -8.76
CA ARG A 120 2.42 -7.61 -9.90
C ARG A 120 1.36 -6.58 -9.59
N TRP A 121 0.71 -6.68 -8.43
CA TRP A 121 -0.31 -5.72 -8.05
C TRP A 121 0.27 -4.34 -7.80
N VAL A 122 1.45 -4.27 -7.17
CA VAL A 122 2.10 -2.98 -6.95
C VAL A 122 2.41 -2.33 -8.28
N GLU A 123 2.90 -3.10 -9.24
CA GLU A 123 3.21 -2.54 -10.55
C GLU A 123 1.96 -2.00 -11.23
N VAL A 124 0.87 -2.77 -11.21
CA VAL A 124 -0.38 -2.35 -11.81
C VAL A 124 -0.87 -1.05 -11.19
N CYS A 125 -0.86 -0.98 -9.86
CA CYS A 125 -1.34 0.19 -9.14
C CYS A 125 -0.45 1.41 -9.39
N SER A 126 0.85 1.19 -9.50
CA SER A 126 1.80 2.29 -9.72
C SER A 126 1.61 2.94 -11.07
N ARG A 127 1.23 2.15 -12.07
CA ARG A 127 1.14 2.62 -13.43
C ARG A 127 -0.20 3.23 -13.79
N SER A 128 -1.23 2.95 -13.02
CA SER A 128 -2.56 3.32 -13.43
C SER A 128 -2.88 4.75 -13.04
N ALA A 129 -2.00 5.62 -13.43
CA ALA A 129 -2.14 7.01 -13.08
C ALA A 129 -3.07 7.76 -14.00
N ASP A 130 -3.47 7.17 -15.05
CA ASP A 130 -4.24 7.94 -15.99
C ASP A 130 -5.68 7.67 -15.96
#